data_a9bd3baf76bf6fcb9096d6e2d9904caf
#
_entry.id   a9bd3baf76bf6fcb9096d6e2d9904caf
#
_cell.length_a   1.000
_cell.length_b   1.000
_cell.length_c   1.000
_cell.angle_alpha   90.00
_cell.angle_beta   90.00
_cell.angle_gamma   90.00
#
_symmetry.space_group_name_H-M   'P 1'
#
loop_
_entity.id
_entity.type
_entity.pdbx_description
1 polymer ?
#
loop_
_entity_poly.entity_id
_entity_poly.type
_entity_poly.pdbx_seq_one_letter_code
_entity_poly.pdbx_strand_id
1 'polypeptide(L)'
;DMITWKEMPIALYPDEKGYIFSGSSVVDVNNSSGFSKNGIEPIVAMFTYHDMKEEEAGQSNYQSQAIAYSLDEGKTFIKYSENPVIKNPGIKDFRDPKIVWDPIHNQWLMVLAAGQKIMFYSSSNLKDWNLESDFGDGIGAHGGVWECPDLFPMAVQGTDEIKWVLFVSINPGGPNGGSAT
;
A
#
# COMPACT_ATOMS: atom_id res chain seq x y z
N ASP A 1 -10.00 -18.39 11.00
CA ASP A 1 -11.43 -18.55 10.67
C ASP A 1 -12.14 -17.21 10.44
N MET A 2 -11.47 -16.09 10.71
CA MET A 2 -11.96 -14.70 10.62
C MET A 2 -13.18 -14.41 11.53
N ILE A 3 -13.52 -15.30 12.44
CA ILE A 3 -14.62 -15.18 13.41
C ILE A 3 -14.05 -14.99 14.82
N THR A 4 -13.01 -15.76 15.15
CA THR A 4 -12.36 -15.70 16.45
C THR A 4 -11.05 -14.94 16.35
N TRP A 5 -10.93 -13.85 17.11
CA TRP A 5 -9.77 -12.97 17.09
C TRP A 5 -9.00 -13.04 18.40
N LYS A 6 -7.69 -13.04 18.29
CA LYS A 6 -6.77 -12.92 19.43
C LYS A 6 -5.94 -11.67 19.26
N GLU A 7 -5.98 -10.79 20.24
CA GLU A 7 -5.11 -9.62 20.27
C GLU A 7 -3.64 -10.04 20.35
N MET A 8 -2.83 -9.48 19.47
CA MET A 8 -1.39 -9.68 19.41
C MET A 8 -0.68 -8.40 19.85
N PRO A 9 0.60 -8.48 20.26
CA PRO A 9 1.40 -7.27 20.51
C PRO A 9 1.44 -6.35 19.31
N ILE A 10 1.65 -5.05 19.54
CA ILE A 10 1.81 -4.06 18.47
C ILE A 10 2.96 -4.50 17.55
N ALA A 11 2.65 -4.66 16.26
CA ALA A 11 3.61 -5.14 15.26
C ALA A 11 4.65 -4.09 14.86
N LEU A 12 4.24 -2.84 14.75
CA LEU A 12 5.07 -1.73 14.30
C LEU A 12 4.84 -0.50 15.18
N TYR A 13 5.90 0.02 15.77
CA TYR A 13 5.87 1.26 16.55
C TYR A 13 6.34 2.44 15.68
N PRO A 14 5.82 3.67 15.94
CA PRO A 14 6.41 4.89 15.40
C PRO A 14 7.91 5.00 15.76
N ASP A 15 8.65 5.70 14.91
CA ASP A 15 10.07 6.01 15.12
C ASP A 15 10.38 7.45 14.66
N GLU A 16 11.66 7.77 14.49
CA GLU A 16 12.11 9.08 14.05
C GLU A 16 11.63 9.51 12.66
N LYS A 17 11.14 8.54 11.83
CA LYS A 17 10.58 8.81 10.50
C LYS A 17 9.08 9.10 10.52
N GLY A 18 8.44 8.90 11.67
CA GLY A 18 7.03 9.26 11.84
C GLY A 18 6.14 8.13 12.36
N TYR A 19 4.85 8.39 12.31
CA TYR A 19 3.79 7.44 12.66
C TYR A 19 3.61 6.38 11.57
N ILE A 20 3.01 5.25 11.97
CA ILE A 20 2.68 4.14 11.07
C ILE A 20 1.24 4.30 10.63
N PHE A 21 1.02 4.68 9.37
CA PHE A 21 -0.30 4.78 8.75
C PHE A 21 -0.60 3.53 7.93
N SER A 22 -1.78 3.49 7.34
CA SER A 22 -2.33 2.33 6.62
C SER A 22 -1.42 1.78 5.52
N GLY A 23 -1.69 0.54 5.15
CA GLY A 23 -0.98 -0.17 4.11
C GLY A 23 -1.55 -1.57 3.88
N SER A 24 -0.74 -2.45 3.34
CA SER A 24 -1.10 -3.82 3.02
C SER A 24 0.04 -4.79 3.27
N SER A 25 -0.23 -6.08 3.25
CA SER A 25 0.81 -7.09 3.37
C SER A 25 0.62 -8.22 2.36
N VAL A 26 1.72 -8.84 1.98
CA VAL A 26 1.77 -9.98 1.05
C VAL A 26 2.72 -11.06 1.59
N VAL A 27 2.48 -12.31 1.19
CA VAL A 27 3.45 -13.39 1.39
C VAL A 27 4.36 -13.42 0.16
N ASP A 28 5.65 -13.24 0.37
CA ASP A 28 6.65 -13.29 -0.70
C ASP A 28 7.14 -14.75 -0.90
N VAL A 29 6.27 -15.56 -1.49
CA VAL A 29 6.47 -17.01 -1.70
C VAL A 29 7.77 -17.30 -2.46
N ASN A 30 8.11 -16.45 -3.43
CA ASN A 30 9.30 -16.62 -4.28
C ASN A 30 10.56 -16.00 -3.67
N ASN A 31 10.47 -15.41 -2.47
CA ASN A 31 11.55 -14.67 -1.83
C ASN A 31 12.18 -13.61 -2.75
N SER A 32 11.35 -12.92 -3.50
CA SER A 32 11.78 -11.86 -4.41
C SER A 32 12.48 -10.71 -3.66
N SER A 33 12.04 -10.46 -2.43
CA SER A 33 12.66 -9.46 -1.54
C SER A 33 14.02 -9.87 -1.00
N GLY A 34 14.34 -11.17 -1.01
CA GLY A 34 15.57 -11.69 -0.42
C GLY A 34 15.59 -11.67 1.11
N PHE A 35 14.43 -11.49 1.77
CA PHE A 35 14.34 -11.50 3.23
C PHE A 35 14.28 -12.90 3.85
N SER A 36 13.97 -13.93 3.06
CA SER A 36 13.89 -15.31 3.54
C SER A 36 15.17 -15.76 4.24
N LYS A 37 14.98 -16.47 5.34
CA LYS A 37 16.04 -17.21 6.02
C LYS A 37 15.55 -18.65 6.22
N ASN A 38 16.43 -19.61 5.97
CA ASN A 38 16.14 -21.03 6.19
C ASN A 38 14.87 -21.55 5.47
N GLY A 39 14.53 -20.98 4.31
CA GLY A 39 13.37 -21.39 3.53
C GLY A 39 12.02 -20.89 4.05
N ILE A 40 12.02 -19.94 5.01
CA ILE A 40 10.79 -19.31 5.50
C ILE A 40 10.32 -18.29 4.46
N GLU A 41 9.04 -18.36 4.09
CA GLU A 41 8.41 -17.37 3.22
C GLU A 41 8.16 -16.07 4.02
N PRO A 42 8.76 -14.93 3.61
CA PRO A 42 8.54 -13.69 4.33
C PRO A 42 7.12 -13.17 4.16
N ILE A 43 6.52 -12.66 5.21
CA ILE A 43 5.38 -11.73 5.09
C ILE A 43 5.98 -10.33 4.99
N VAL A 44 5.73 -9.63 3.91
CA VAL A 44 6.18 -8.25 3.70
C VAL A 44 4.98 -7.32 3.85
N ALA A 45 5.05 -6.44 4.84
CA ALA A 45 4.08 -5.37 5.06
C ALA A 45 4.63 -4.08 4.45
N MET A 46 3.85 -3.42 3.61
CA MET A 46 4.10 -2.06 3.15
C MET A 46 3.14 -1.13 3.86
N PHE A 47 3.64 0.02 4.31
CA PHE A 47 2.88 0.99 5.09
C PHE A 47 3.35 2.41 4.79
N THR A 48 2.55 3.39 5.18
CA THR A 48 2.92 4.79 5.06
C THR A 48 3.55 5.29 6.35
N TYR A 49 4.76 5.84 6.28
CA TYR A 49 5.26 6.75 7.31
C TYR A 49 4.59 8.10 7.18
N HIS A 50 4.17 8.68 8.30
CA HIS A 50 3.57 10.01 8.38
C HIS A 50 4.35 10.86 9.39
N ASP A 51 5.06 11.86 8.89
CA ASP A 51 5.83 12.79 9.71
C ASP A 51 4.95 13.98 10.11
N MET A 52 4.45 13.98 11.35
CA MET A 52 3.61 15.04 11.89
C MET A 52 4.32 16.40 11.96
N LYS A 53 5.63 16.41 12.13
CA LYS A 53 6.38 17.68 12.24
C LYS A 53 6.48 18.37 10.87
N GLU A 54 6.72 17.59 9.82
CA GLU A 54 6.73 18.11 8.46
C GLU A 54 5.33 18.57 8.03
N GLU A 55 4.26 17.85 8.44
CA GLU A 55 2.89 18.28 8.18
C GLU A 55 2.56 19.59 8.91
N GLU A 56 2.86 19.70 10.20
CA GLU A 56 2.67 20.91 11.00
C GLU A 56 3.50 22.09 10.46
N ALA A 57 4.66 21.82 9.86
CA ALA A 57 5.48 22.81 9.18
C ALA A 57 4.92 23.21 7.79
N GLY A 58 3.79 22.63 7.37
CA GLY A 58 3.12 22.93 6.10
C GLY A 58 3.82 22.34 4.86
N GLN A 59 4.70 21.36 5.05
CA GLN A 59 5.31 20.66 3.94
C GLN A 59 4.29 19.74 3.25
N SER A 60 4.53 19.37 2.00
CA SER A 60 3.66 18.42 1.27
C SER A 60 4.23 16.99 1.21
N ASN A 61 5.49 16.80 1.59
CA ASN A 61 6.22 15.54 1.47
C ASN A 61 6.31 14.74 2.78
N TYR A 62 5.39 14.98 3.71
CA TYR A 62 5.36 14.38 5.04
C TYR A 62 4.96 12.89 5.08
N GLN A 63 4.56 12.29 3.94
CA GLN A 63 4.24 10.88 3.83
C GLN A 63 5.18 10.17 2.86
N SER A 64 5.63 8.98 3.21
CA SER A 64 6.50 8.14 2.36
C SER A 64 6.16 6.66 2.57
N GLN A 65 6.47 5.79 1.59
CA GLN A 65 6.13 4.38 1.72
C GLN A 65 7.33 3.59 2.22
N ALA A 66 7.07 2.70 3.15
CA ALA A 66 8.07 1.91 3.85
C ALA A 66 7.64 0.44 3.95
N ILE A 67 8.60 -0.46 4.18
CA ILE A 67 8.33 -1.88 4.36
C ILE A 67 8.89 -2.40 5.68
N ALA A 68 8.21 -3.43 6.19
CA ALA A 68 8.69 -4.30 7.25
C ALA A 68 8.42 -5.75 6.85
N TYR A 69 9.16 -6.69 7.40
CA TYR A 69 8.98 -8.10 7.08
C TYR A 69 8.95 -8.95 8.34
N SER A 70 8.22 -10.05 8.27
CA SER A 70 8.14 -11.08 9.29
C SER A 70 8.67 -12.39 8.76
N LEU A 71 9.39 -13.12 9.62
CA LEU A 71 9.89 -14.47 9.37
C LEU A 71 9.32 -15.50 10.38
N ASP A 72 8.26 -15.14 11.07
CA ASP A 72 7.63 -15.93 12.13
C ASP A 72 6.09 -15.91 12.03
N GLU A 73 5.57 -15.92 10.81
CA GLU A 73 4.13 -15.96 10.52
C GLU A 73 3.39 -14.69 11.00
N GLY A 74 4.06 -13.53 10.96
CA GLY A 74 3.46 -12.25 11.33
C GLY A 74 3.43 -11.96 12.85
N LYS A 75 4.12 -12.76 13.67
CA LYS A 75 4.18 -12.53 15.12
C LYS A 75 5.03 -11.32 15.46
N THR A 76 6.14 -11.13 14.73
CA THR A 76 7.00 -9.96 14.85
C THR A 76 7.37 -9.41 13.48
N PHE A 77 7.62 -8.11 13.40
CA PHE A 77 8.03 -7.44 12.17
C PHE A 77 9.34 -6.68 12.36
N ILE A 78 10.20 -6.76 11.36
CA ILE A 78 11.48 -6.05 11.29
C ILE A 78 11.37 -4.98 10.21
N LYS A 79 11.52 -3.72 10.56
CA LYS A 79 11.55 -2.63 9.59
C LYS A 79 12.79 -2.74 8.70
N TYR A 80 12.62 -2.53 7.40
CA TYR A 80 13.72 -2.54 6.46
C TYR A 80 14.65 -1.35 6.72
N SER A 81 15.95 -1.61 6.75
CA SER A 81 16.97 -0.60 7.15
C SER A 81 17.08 0.56 6.16
N GLU A 82 16.72 0.35 4.89
CA GLU A 82 16.82 1.35 3.84
C GLU A 82 15.48 2.07 3.56
N ASN A 83 14.52 1.99 4.50
CA ASN A 83 13.28 2.76 4.41
C ASN A 83 13.53 4.28 4.40
N PRO A 84 12.71 5.06 3.66
CA PRO A 84 11.57 4.65 2.87
C PRO A 84 11.97 4.06 1.52
N VAL A 85 11.19 3.06 1.04
CA VAL A 85 11.35 2.46 -0.30
C VAL A 85 10.76 3.33 -1.40
N ILE A 86 9.79 4.20 -1.07
CA ILE A 86 9.31 5.26 -1.97
C ILE A 86 9.28 6.57 -1.21
N LYS A 87 10.11 7.50 -1.65
CA LYS A 87 10.09 8.89 -1.16
C LYS A 87 8.92 9.64 -1.79
N ASN A 88 8.35 10.57 -1.04
CA ASN A 88 7.30 11.43 -1.55
C ASN A 88 7.87 12.44 -2.56
N PRO A 89 7.32 12.54 -3.76
CA PRO A 89 7.76 13.52 -4.77
C PRO A 89 7.21 14.95 -4.53
N GLY A 90 6.63 15.25 -3.38
CA GLY A 90 6.02 16.53 -3.05
C GLY A 90 4.50 16.55 -3.17
N ILE A 91 3.85 15.39 -3.06
CA ILE A 91 2.40 15.23 -3.16
C ILE A 91 1.80 15.20 -1.76
N LYS A 92 0.86 16.09 -1.49
CA LYS A 92 0.02 16.02 -0.29
C LYS A 92 -0.90 14.80 -0.36
N ASP A 93 -1.13 14.13 0.78
CA ASP A 93 -1.97 12.93 0.87
C ASP A 93 -1.47 11.77 -0.03
N PHE A 94 -0.23 11.34 0.23
CA PHE A 94 0.51 10.31 -0.50
C PHE A 94 0.64 9.05 0.36
N ARG A 95 -0.43 8.20 0.40
CA ARG A 95 -0.58 7.13 1.40
C ARG A 95 -1.40 5.93 0.94
N ASP A 96 -1.55 4.96 1.83
CA ASP A 96 -2.37 3.76 1.72
C ASP A 96 -1.93 2.82 0.58
N PRO A 97 -0.68 2.34 0.59
CA PRO A 97 -0.19 1.45 -0.45
C PRO A 97 -0.86 0.07 -0.39
N LYS A 98 -1.42 -0.38 -1.51
CA LYS A 98 -1.91 -1.74 -1.70
C LYS A 98 -1.02 -2.48 -2.69
N ILE A 99 -0.43 -3.60 -2.26
CA ILE A 99 0.42 -4.45 -3.07
C ILE A 99 -0.35 -5.69 -3.52
N VAL A 100 -0.10 -6.12 -4.76
CA VAL A 100 -0.62 -7.35 -5.32
C VAL A 100 0.40 -7.97 -6.28
N TRP A 101 0.41 -9.31 -6.38
CA TRP A 101 1.22 -10.01 -7.36
C TRP A 101 0.54 -10.02 -8.73
N ASP A 102 1.28 -9.65 -9.77
CA ASP A 102 0.88 -9.78 -11.17
C ASP A 102 1.53 -11.04 -11.78
N PRO A 103 0.79 -12.13 -11.92
CA PRO A 103 1.35 -13.37 -12.45
C PRO A 103 1.63 -13.31 -13.96
N ILE A 104 1.03 -12.35 -14.68
CA ILE A 104 1.21 -12.21 -16.13
C ILE A 104 2.59 -11.64 -16.44
N HIS A 105 2.98 -10.60 -15.70
CA HIS A 105 4.26 -9.95 -15.90
C HIS A 105 5.34 -10.39 -14.90
N ASN A 106 4.98 -11.32 -13.97
CA ASN A 106 5.89 -11.86 -12.95
C ASN A 106 6.53 -10.76 -12.09
N GLN A 107 5.69 -9.86 -11.56
CA GLN A 107 6.12 -8.70 -10.78
C GLN A 107 5.09 -8.33 -9.71
N TRP A 108 5.51 -7.52 -8.79
CA TRP A 108 4.63 -6.86 -7.83
C TRP A 108 4.06 -5.59 -8.46
N LEU A 109 2.76 -5.38 -8.26
CA LEU A 109 2.10 -4.10 -8.53
C LEU A 109 1.75 -3.45 -7.21
N MET A 110 1.79 -2.13 -7.18
CA MET A 110 1.26 -1.34 -6.07
C MET A 110 0.38 -0.23 -6.62
N VAL A 111 -0.77 -0.05 -5.99
CA VAL A 111 -1.61 1.14 -6.15
C VAL A 111 -1.48 1.99 -4.89
N LEU A 112 -1.33 3.29 -5.07
CA LEU A 112 -1.05 4.26 -4.01
C LEU A 112 -1.91 5.50 -4.20
N ALA A 113 -2.64 5.90 -3.17
CA ALA A 113 -3.39 7.15 -3.19
C ALA A 113 -2.45 8.36 -3.17
N ALA A 114 -2.72 9.33 -4.04
CA ALA A 114 -1.90 10.51 -4.25
C ALA A 114 -2.79 11.75 -4.48
N GLY A 115 -3.39 12.26 -3.40
CA GLY A 115 -4.37 13.35 -3.47
C GLY A 115 -5.70 12.87 -4.05
N GLN A 116 -6.01 13.26 -5.29
CA GLN A 116 -7.24 12.86 -6.00
C GLN A 116 -6.93 11.97 -7.22
N LYS A 117 -5.89 11.16 -7.12
CA LYS A 117 -5.52 10.16 -8.13
C LYS A 117 -4.88 8.94 -7.50
N ILE A 118 -4.77 7.88 -8.26
CA ILE A 118 -4.04 6.67 -7.91
C ILE A 118 -2.78 6.60 -8.76
N MET A 119 -1.64 6.35 -8.14
CA MET A 119 -0.38 6.07 -8.82
C MET A 119 -0.14 4.56 -8.83
N PHE A 120 0.29 4.03 -9.97
CA PHE A 120 0.63 2.63 -10.17
C PHE A 120 2.14 2.47 -10.23
N TYR A 121 2.64 1.53 -9.44
CA TYR A 121 4.06 1.19 -9.40
C TYR A 121 4.26 -0.29 -9.66
N SER A 122 5.42 -0.64 -10.23
CA SER A 122 5.87 -2.03 -10.36
C SER A 122 7.18 -2.27 -9.60
N SER A 123 7.39 -3.51 -9.17
CA SER A 123 8.63 -3.94 -8.52
C SER A 123 8.89 -5.41 -8.77
N SER A 124 10.15 -5.78 -8.96
CA SER A 124 10.58 -7.18 -8.99
C SER A 124 10.96 -7.73 -7.62
N ASN A 125 11.11 -6.86 -6.59
CA ASN A 125 11.73 -7.25 -5.32
C ASN A 125 11.13 -6.59 -4.08
N LEU A 126 9.98 -5.88 -4.19
CA LEU A 126 9.30 -5.16 -3.11
C LEU A 126 10.09 -4.00 -2.49
N LYS A 127 11.31 -3.73 -2.94
CA LYS A 127 12.21 -2.69 -2.42
C LYS A 127 12.40 -1.55 -3.40
N ASP A 128 12.63 -1.90 -4.66
CA ASP A 128 12.84 -0.94 -5.74
C ASP A 128 11.55 -0.83 -6.56
N TRP A 129 10.97 0.36 -6.62
CA TRP A 129 9.68 0.61 -7.25
C TRP A 129 9.81 1.60 -8.40
N ASN A 130 9.22 1.24 -9.55
CA ASN A 130 9.13 2.09 -10.73
C ASN A 130 7.71 2.63 -10.85
N LEU A 131 7.57 3.93 -11.04
CA LEU A 131 6.29 4.53 -11.40
C LEU A 131 5.95 4.16 -12.85
N GLU A 132 4.80 3.55 -13.06
CA GLU A 132 4.34 3.10 -14.37
C GLU A 132 3.32 4.06 -14.98
N SER A 133 2.32 4.47 -14.19
CA SER A 133 1.24 5.34 -14.64
C SER A 133 0.47 5.93 -13.48
N ASP A 134 -0.49 6.78 -13.77
CA ASP A 134 -1.50 7.22 -12.83
C ASP A 134 -2.92 7.17 -13.44
N PHE A 135 -3.93 7.25 -12.57
CA PHE A 135 -5.34 7.25 -12.93
C PHE A 135 -6.09 8.22 -12.04
N GLY A 136 -7.06 8.92 -12.60
CA GLY A 136 -8.00 9.77 -11.88
C GLY A 136 -7.99 11.23 -12.33
N ASP A 137 -7.02 11.70 -13.10
CA ASP A 137 -7.02 13.06 -13.59
C ASP A 137 -8.21 13.30 -14.54
N GLY A 138 -9.17 14.09 -14.07
CA GLY A 138 -10.41 14.36 -14.79
C GLY A 138 -11.37 13.17 -14.93
N ILE A 139 -11.14 12.06 -14.24
CA ILE A 139 -11.94 10.84 -14.30
C ILE A 139 -12.37 10.43 -12.90
N GLY A 140 -13.64 10.06 -12.72
CA GLY A 140 -14.19 9.64 -11.45
C GLY A 140 -14.74 10.79 -10.61
N ALA A 141 -15.01 10.54 -9.34
CA ALA A 141 -15.52 11.53 -8.42
C ALA A 141 -14.38 12.31 -7.78
N HIS A 142 -14.46 13.64 -7.82
CA HIS A 142 -13.51 14.57 -7.22
C HIS A 142 -14.26 15.50 -6.25
N GLY A 143 -14.02 15.36 -4.99
CA GLY A 143 -14.72 16.16 -3.97
C GLY A 143 -14.06 16.00 -2.61
N GLY A 144 -13.08 15.11 -2.53
CA GLY A 144 -12.30 14.81 -1.35
C GLY A 144 -10.98 14.16 -1.71
N VAL A 145 -10.23 13.75 -0.69
CA VAL A 145 -8.99 12.98 -0.85
C VAL A 145 -9.32 11.54 -1.20
N TRP A 146 -8.60 10.96 -2.12
CA TRP A 146 -8.69 9.54 -2.41
C TRP A 146 -7.86 8.75 -1.42
N GLU A 147 -8.44 7.68 -0.88
CA GLU A 147 -7.85 6.87 0.20
C GLU A 147 -8.09 5.38 -0.01
N CYS A 148 -7.30 4.55 0.65
CA CYS A 148 -7.48 3.10 0.78
C CYS A 148 -7.74 2.40 -0.56
N PRO A 149 -6.91 2.59 -1.60
CA PRO A 149 -7.14 1.90 -2.86
C PRO A 149 -6.99 0.39 -2.67
N ASP A 150 -7.77 -0.37 -3.41
CA ASP A 150 -7.58 -1.81 -3.56
C ASP A 150 -7.56 -2.18 -5.05
N LEU A 151 -6.75 -3.18 -5.39
CA LEU A 151 -6.60 -3.69 -6.76
C LEU A 151 -6.64 -5.20 -6.75
N PHE A 152 -7.58 -5.80 -7.46
CA PHE A 152 -7.74 -7.25 -7.51
C PHE A 152 -8.35 -7.72 -8.83
N PRO A 153 -8.00 -8.96 -9.28
CA PRO A 153 -8.63 -9.54 -10.46
C PRO A 153 -10.00 -10.12 -10.11
N MET A 154 -10.96 -9.97 -11.00
CA MET A 154 -12.29 -10.58 -10.93
C MET A 154 -12.65 -11.29 -12.24
N ALA A 155 -13.22 -12.49 -12.12
CA ALA A 155 -13.80 -13.18 -13.26
C ALA A 155 -15.11 -12.53 -13.68
N VAL A 156 -15.27 -12.31 -14.99
CA VAL A 156 -16.54 -11.83 -15.56
C VAL A 156 -17.50 -13.01 -15.66
N GLN A 157 -18.64 -12.91 -15.00
CA GLN A 157 -19.63 -13.98 -14.94
C GLN A 157 -20.07 -14.46 -16.36
N GLY A 158 -19.98 -15.76 -16.59
CA GLY A 158 -20.39 -16.40 -17.85
C GLY A 158 -19.37 -16.29 -18.98
N THR A 159 -18.13 -15.88 -18.67
CA THR A 159 -17.01 -15.82 -19.63
C THR A 159 -15.71 -16.36 -18.99
N ASP A 160 -14.67 -16.54 -19.79
CA ASP A 160 -13.32 -16.83 -19.30
C ASP A 160 -12.48 -15.57 -19.09
N GLU A 161 -13.12 -14.38 -19.17
CA GLU A 161 -12.43 -13.10 -19.06
C GLU A 161 -12.17 -12.74 -17.60
N ILE A 162 -10.97 -12.24 -17.29
CA ILE A 162 -10.60 -11.67 -16.01
C ILE A 162 -10.37 -10.18 -16.20
N LYS A 163 -11.03 -9.36 -15.37
CA LYS A 163 -10.83 -7.92 -15.32
C LYS A 163 -10.14 -7.55 -14.00
N TRP A 164 -9.27 -6.56 -14.06
CA TRP A 164 -8.75 -5.90 -12.87
C TRP A 164 -9.75 -4.84 -12.39
N VAL A 165 -10.05 -4.86 -11.11
CA VAL A 165 -10.93 -3.89 -10.46
C VAL A 165 -10.09 -3.02 -9.54
N LEU A 166 -10.15 -1.71 -9.78
CA LEU A 166 -9.62 -0.70 -8.86
C LEU A 166 -10.79 -0.18 -8.02
N PHE A 167 -10.66 -0.31 -6.71
CA PHE A 167 -11.59 0.26 -5.74
C PHE A 167 -10.92 1.41 -5.00
N VAL A 168 -11.62 2.53 -4.78
CA VAL A 168 -11.07 3.73 -4.15
C VAL A 168 -12.11 4.35 -3.22
N SER A 169 -11.71 4.70 -2.00
CA SER A 169 -12.52 5.50 -1.09
C SER A 169 -12.26 7.00 -1.29
N ILE A 170 -13.26 7.83 -1.00
CA ILE A 170 -13.17 9.29 -1.04
C ILE A 170 -13.56 9.86 0.33
N ASN A 171 -12.75 10.76 0.88
CA ASN A 171 -12.97 11.38 2.17
C ASN A 171 -12.75 12.91 2.12
N PRO A 172 -13.75 13.74 2.49
CA PRO A 172 -15.18 13.48 2.59
C PRO A 172 -15.86 13.54 1.22
N GLY A 173 -17.11 13.13 1.12
CA GLY A 173 -17.92 13.48 -0.02
C GLY A 173 -18.24 12.37 -1.02
N GLY A 174 -18.55 11.19 -0.54
CA GLY A 174 -19.14 10.15 -1.41
C GLY A 174 -20.43 10.62 -2.10
N PRO A 175 -20.80 10.01 -3.25
CA PRO A 175 -21.87 10.50 -4.12
C PRO A 175 -23.26 10.59 -3.46
N ASN A 176 -23.47 9.91 -2.35
CA ASN A 176 -24.72 9.93 -1.59
C ASN A 176 -24.57 10.54 -0.18
N GLY A 177 -23.58 11.39 0.01
CA GLY A 177 -23.29 12.03 1.30
C GLY A 177 -22.55 11.14 2.30
N GLY A 178 -22.07 9.97 1.88
CA GLY A 178 -21.18 9.12 2.67
C GLY A 178 -19.74 9.61 2.66
N SER A 179 -18.91 9.05 3.53
CA SER A 179 -17.46 9.32 3.59
C SER A 179 -16.61 8.31 2.81
N ALA A 180 -17.23 7.24 2.32
CA ALA A 180 -16.59 6.23 1.48
C ALA A 180 -17.56 5.75 0.39
N THR A 181 -17.03 5.32 -0.72
CA THR A 181 -17.80 4.79 -1.85
C THR A 181 -17.19 3.48 -2.34
#